data_2c2fc3bac28801f9eada3c4efb691b2b
#
_entry.id   2c2fc3bac28801f9eada3c4efb691b2b
#
_cell.length_a   1.000
_cell.length_b   1.000
_cell.length_c   1.000
_cell.angle_alpha   90.00
_cell.angle_beta   90.00
_cell.angle_gamma   90.00
#
_symmetry.space_group_name_H-M   'P 1'
#
loop_
_entity.id
_entity.type
_entity.pdbx_description
1 polymer ?
#
loop_
_entity_poly.entity_id
_entity_poly.type
_entity_poly.pdbx_seq_one_letter_code
_entity_poly.pdbx_strand_id
1 'polypeptide(L)'
;MAYGDLTTLADVKAWLQVGQNPFPATDDTLLQRLITAASQLIQSWLNRQIASADWLELRDGTGGQLMVLANSPVTAILSLTIDGLSIPPAPTPEGVGGGFAAGYSFTPTELALRGYVFTRRPQNVVVTYTAGYPATPPDIAQATIELVCQRYRERSRIGEVSKALGGGETVTFSQKDMSQDVKTTLLQYRVAAPVGLARRLAPTMTDPALLTAAL
;
A
#
# COMPACT_ATOMS: atom_id res chain seq x y z
N MET A 1 -4.94 15.40 4.36
CA MET A 1 -4.84 13.99 3.99
C MET A 1 -4.47 13.20 5.21
N ALA A 2 -5.22 12.17 5.57
CA ALA A 2 -4.76 11.22 6.57
C ALA A 2 -3.68 10.32 5.95
N TYR A 3 -2.77 9.79 6.79
CA TYR A 3 -1.76 8.84 6.33
C TYR A 3 -2.45 7.59 5.75
N GLY A 4 -2.11 7.26 4.50
CA GLY A 4 -2.69 6.12 3.78
C GLY A 4 -3.90 6.44 2.91
N ASP A 5 -4.33 7.69 2.83
CA ASP A 5 -5.35 8.09 1.86
C ASP A 5 -4.81 7.94 0.42
N LEU A 6 -5.60 7.29 -0.45
CA LEU A 6 -5.20 6.98 -1.83
C LEU A 6 -5.60 8.08 -2.84
N THR A 7 -6.39 9.07 -2.41
CA THR A 7 -6.80 10.22 -3.22
C THR A 7 -6.99 11.47 -2.36
N THR A 8 -7.15 12.61 -3.00
CA THR A 8 -7.34 13.90 -2.31
C THR A 8 -8.80 14.34 -2.31
N LEU A 9 -9.15 15.20 -1.33
CA LEU A 9 -10.46 15.85 -1.29
C LEU A 9 -10.70 16.70 -2.55
N ALA A 10 -9.64 17.34 -3.08
CA ALA A 10 -9.74 18.17 -4.27
C ALA A 10 -10.12 17.33 -5.51
N ASP A 11 -9.50 16.16 -5.69
CA ASP A 11 -9.78 15.27 -6.82
C ASP A 11 -11.20 14.72 -6.76
N VAL A 12 -11.67 14.31 -5.56
CA VAL A 12 -13.04 13.85 -5.36
C VAL A 12 -14.06 14.95 -5.66
N LYS A 13 -13.80 16.19 -5.20
CA LYS A 13 -14.65 17.34 -5.52
C LYS A 13 -14.66 17.64 -7.01
N ALA A 14 -13.50 17.65 -7.65
CA ALA A 14 -13.38 17.88 -9.11
C ALA A 14 -14.22 16.84 -9.88
N TRP A 15 -14.20 15.58 -9.47
CA TRP A 15 -15.01 14.52 -10.08
C TRP A 15 -16.52 14.70 -9.84
N LEU A 16 -16.91 15.12 -8.64
CA LEU A 16 -18.32 15.35 -8.30
C LEU A 16 -18.90 16.62 -8.98
N GLN A 17 -18.05 17.61 -9.27
CA GLN A 17 -18.42 18.90 -9.87
C GLN A 17 -18.69 18.85 -11.37
N VAL A 18 -18.42 17.73 -12.04
CA VAL A 18 -18.68 17.62 -13.50
C VAL A 18 -20.16 17.89 -13.77
N GLY A 19 -20.46 19.14 -14.20
CA GLY A 19 -21.81 19.62 -14.55
C GLY A 19 -22.57 20.38 -13.47
N GLN A 20 -21.99 20.74 -12.33
CA GLN A 20 -22.62 21.53 -11.27
C GLN A 20 -21.72 22.63 -10.68
N ASN A 21 -22.34 23.74 -10.25
CA ASN A 21 -21.72 24.86 -9.54
C ASN A 21 -20.98 24.43 -8.26
N PRO A 22 -20.07 25.23 -7.68
CA PRO A 22 -19.06 24.77 -6.74
C PRO A 22 -19.66 23.93 -5.61
N PHE A 23 -19.01 22.79 -5.36
CA PHE A 23 -19.44 21.82 -4.36
C PHE A 23 -19.42 22.45 -2.96
N PRO A 24 -20.50 22.35 -2.16
CA PRO A 24 -20.58 23.02 -0.87
C PRO A 24 -19.49 22.51 0.10
N ALA A 25 -18.82 23.42 0.78
CA ALA A 25 -17.80 23.09 1.78
C ALA A 25 -18.36 22.35 3.01
N THR A 26 -19.67 22.39 3.20
CA THR A 26 -20.37 21.70 4.32
C THR A 26 -20.14 20.18 4.33
N ASP A 27 -19.91 19.57 3.17
CA ASP A 27 -19.73 18.12 3.04
C ASP A 27 -18.25 17.67 3.10
N ASP A 28 -17.30 18.58 3.29
CA ASP A 28 -15.86 18.28 3.27
C ASP A 28 -15.46 17.26 4.31
N THR A 29 -15.96 17.39 5.53
CA THR A 29 -15.69 16.45 6.63
C THR A 29 -16.23 15.04 6.31
N LEU A 30 -17.40 14.97 5.69
CA LEU A 30 -18.00 13.71 5.26
C LEU A 30 -17.17 13.07 4.14
N LEU A 31 -16.81 13.86 3.13
CA LEU A 31 -15.96 13.37 2.02
C LEU A 31 -14.62 12.88 2.51
N GLN A 32 -13.96 13.63 3.41
CA GLN A 32 -12.67 13.20 3.97
C GLN A 32 -12.80 11.85 4.71
N ARG A 33 -13.84 11.66 5.48
CA ARG A 33 -14.12 10.38 6.16
C ARG A 33 -14.36 9.26 5.16
N LEU A 34 -15.10 9.51 4.06
CA LEU A 34 -15.34 8.53 3.01
C LEU A 34 -14.06 8.18 2.26
N ILE A 35 -13.17 9.15 2.00
CA ILE A 35 -11.84 8.93 1.38
C ILE A 35 -11.03 7.96 2.24
N THR A 36 -10.90 8.25 3.53
CA THR A 36 -10.13 7.38 4.44
C THR A 36 -10.73 5.97 4.51
N ALA A 37 -12.05 5.86 4.62
CA ALA A 37 -12.75 4.56 4.68
C ALA A 37 -12.61 3.77 3.37
N ALA A 38 -12.73 4.42 2.22
CA ALA A 38 -12.55 3.79 0.90
C ALA A 38 -11.10 3.35 0.68
N SER A 39 -10.13 4.19 1.06
CA SER A 39 -8.71 3.87 0.98
C SER A 39 -8.35 2.65 1.82
N GLN A 40 -8.84 2.57 3.04
CA GLN A 40 -8.64 1.41 3.91
C GLN A 40 -9.30 0.15 3.36
N LEU A 41 -10.52 0.25 2.82
CA LEU A 41 -11.19 -0.89 2.19
C LEU A 41 -10.38 -1.44 1.01
N ILE A 42 -9.89 -0.56 0.13
CA ILE A 42 -9.08 -0.94 -1.02
C ILE A 42 -7.78 -1.62 -0.55
N GLN A 43 -7.05 -1.04 0.40
CA GLN A 43 -5.81 -1.61 0.93
C GLN A 43 -6.04 -2.98 1.60
N SER A 44 -7.14 -3.13 2.36
CA SER A 44 -7.53 -4.41 2.96
C SER A 44 -7.86 -5.46 1.90
N TRP A 45 -8.58 -5.06 0.85
CA TRP A 45 -8.93 -5.97 -0.26
C TRP A 45 -7.71 -6.39 -1.07
N LEU A 46 -6.76 -5.47 -1.28
CA LEU A 46 -5.48 -5.74 -1.95
C LEU A 46 -4.52 -6.57 -1.08
N ASN A 47 -4.79 -6.67 0.22
CA ASN A 47 -3.93 -7.28 1.22
C ASN A 47 -2.52 -6.65 1.25
N ARG A 48 -2.43 -5.34 1.03
CA ARG A 48 -1.17 -4.58 1.06
C ARG A 48 -1.39 -3.10 1.31
N GLN A 49 -0.36 -2.43 1.81
CA GLN A 49 -0.28 -0.98 1.84
C GLN A 49 0.28 -0.45 0.53
N ILE A 50 -0.37 0.55 -0.06
CA ILE A 50 0.06 1.15 -1.34
C ILE A 50 1.13 2.21 -1.11
N ALA A 51 0.89 3.11 -0.14
CA ALA A 51 1.84 4.18 0.17
C ALA A 51 3.17 3.61 0.68
N SER A 52 4.27 4.26 0.29
CA SER A 52 5.62 3.90 0.73
C SER A 52 5.72 3.99 2.26
N ALA A 53 6.29 2.97 2.87
CA ALA A 53 6.52 2.88 4.31
C ALA A 53 7.77 2.04 4.60
N ASP A 54 8.33 2.24 5.80
CA ASP A 54 9.42 1.42 6.30
C ASP A 54 8.87 0.19 7.02
N TRP A 55 9.50 -0.94 6.74
CA TRP A 55 9.12 -2.26 7.24
C TRP A 55 10.29 -2.91 7.95
N LEU A 56 10.01 -3.51 9.10
CA LEU A 56 10.90 -4.48 9.76
C LEU A 56 10.30 -5.86 9.56
N GLU A 57 11.06 -6.75 8.99
CA GLU A 57 10.67 -8.12 8.75
C GLU A 57 11.64 -9.07 9.42
N LEU A 58 11.12 -9.95 10.25
CA LEU A 58 11.84 -11.02 10.89
C LEU A 58 11.50 -12.33 10.18
N ARG A 59 12.49 -13.00 9.61
CA ARG A 59 12.30 -14.18 8.76
C ARG A 59 13.17 -15.35 9.20
N ASP A 60 12.70 -16.53 8.86
CA ASP A 60 13.48 -17.75 8.97
C ASP A 60 14.43 -17.86 7.78
N GLY A 61 15.69 -18.18 8.03
CA GLY A 61 16.63 -18.47 6.98
C GLY A 61 16.33 -19.81 6.31
N THR A 62 16.33 -19.81 4.99
CA THR A 62 15.98 -20.98 4.16
C THR A 62 17.16 -21.85 3.77
N GLY A 63 18.39 -21.39 3.98
CA GLY A 63 19.64 -22.01 3.47
C GLY A 63 19.98 -21.60 2.03
N GLY A 64 19.14 -20.79 1.39
CA GLY A 64 19.33 -20.27 0.03
C GLY A 64 19.98 -18.90 -0.01
N GLN A 65 20.11 -18.37 -1.23
CA GLN A 65 20.63 -17.03 -1.50
C GLN A 65 19.55 -16.03 -1.92
N LEU A 66 18.31 -16.49 -2.09
CA LEU A 66 17.17 -15.67 -2.49
C LEU A 66 16.10 -15.69 -1.39
N MET A 67 15.50 -14.53 -1.15
CA MET A 67 14.39 -14.36 -0.21
C MET A 67 13.37 -13.38 -0.78
N VAL A 68 12.13 -13.80 -0.91
CA VAL A 68 11.01 -12.93 -1.29
C VAL A 68 10.58 -12.12 -0.07
N LEU A 69 10.47 -10.80 -0.22
CA LEU A 69 10.00 -9.90 0.84
C LEU A 69 8.46 -9.80 0.83
N ALA A 70 7.88 -9.57 2.01
CA ALA A 70 6.42 -9.55 2.17
C ALA A 70 5.77 -8.34 1.51
N ASN A 71 6.46 -7.20 1.48
CA ASN A 71 5.96 -5.97 0.90
C ASN A 71 6.73 -5.59 -0.35
N SER A 72 6.02 -5.21 -1.40
CA SER A 72 6.56 -4.83 -2.72
C SER A 72 5.80 -3.61 -3.27
N PRO A 73 6.38 -2.80 -4.18
CA PRO A 73 7.76 -2.86 -4.63
C PRO A 73 8.73 -2.37 -3.55
N VAL A 74 9.85 -3.07 -3.41
CA VAL A 74 10.96 -2.65 -2.55
C VAL A 74 11.69 -1.52 -3.25
N THR A 75 11.89 -0.41 -2.55
CA THR A 75 12.58 0.77 -3.09
C THR A 75 13.97 0.96 -2.48
N ALA A 76 14.16 0.53 -1.23
CA ALA A 76 15.45 0.59 -0.55
C ALA A 76 15.55 -0.48 0.53
N ILE A 77 16.78 -1.01 0.74
CA ILE A 77 17.11 -1.81 1.92
C ILE A 77 17.90 -0.91 2.88
N LEU A 78 17.38 -0.74 4.08
CA LEU A 78 18.00 0.10 5.11
C LEU A 78 19.02 -0.69 5.93
N SER A 79 18.70 -1.94 6.28
CA SER A 79 19.62 -2.85 6.95
C SER A 79 19.25 -4.31 6.70
N LEU A 80 20.27 -5.16 6.66
CA LEU A 80 20.13 -6.60 6.58
C LEU A 80 21.06 -7.24 7.59
N THR A 81 20.51 -8.10 8.45
CA THR A 81 21.29 -8.83 9.45
C THR A 81 20.91 -10.32 9.38
N ILE A 82 21.90 -11.18 9.37
CA ILE A 82 21.74 -12.66 9.36
C ILE A 82 22.55 -13.23 10.51
N ASP A 83 21.94 -13.97 11.41
CA ASP A 83 22.60 -14.52 12.62
C ASP A 83 23.34 -13.43 13.45
N GLY A 84 22.85 -12.19 13.46
CA GLY A 84 23.53 -11.06 14.12
C GLY A 84 24.64 -10.39 13.29
N LEU A 85 25.00 -10.95 12.13
CA LEU A 85 26.00 -10.36 11.23
C LEU A 85 25.31 -9.38 10.26
N SER A 86 25.78 -8.13 10.24
CA SER A 86 25.34 -7.13 9.26
C SER A 86 25.93 -7.44 7.89
N ILE A 87 25.05 -7.53 6.89
CA ILE A 87 25.43 -7.80 5.50
C ILE A 87 25.46 -6.46 4.74
N PRO A 88 26.59 -6.08 4.11
CA PRO A 88 26.66 -4.86 3.32
C PRO A 88 25.96 -4.99 1.97
N PRO A 89 25.57 -3.88 1.33
CA PRO A 89 25.12 -3.89 -0.05
C PRO A 89 26.26 -4.36 -0.98
N ALA A 90 25.94 -5.20 -1.95
CA ALA A 90 26.91 -5.55 -2.98
C ALA A 90 27.20 -4.31 -3.84
N PRO A 91 28.44 -3.94 -4.09
CA PRO A 91 28.77 -2.85 -4.99
C PRO A 91 28.18 -3.12 -6.37
N THR A 92 27.62 -2.08 -6.99
CA THR A 92 27.12 -2.14 -8.36
C THR A 92 28.31 -2.42 -9.29
N PRO A 93 28.22 -3.39 -10.22
CA PRO A 93 29.29 -3.60 -11.18
C PRO A 93 29.45 -2.35 -12.05
N GLU A 94 30.50 -1.57 -11.81
CA GLU A 94 30.87 -0.49 -12.71
C GLU A 94 31.72 -1.10 -13.84
N GLY A 95 31.12 -1.24 -15.02
CA GLY A 95 31.78 -1.68 -16.22
C GLY A 95 31.87 -3.20 -16.43
N VAL A 96 32.43 -3.59 -17.58
CA VAL A 96 32.68 -4.98 -17.96
C VAL A 96 33.83 -5.52 -17.08
N GLY A 97 33.49 -6.33 -16.08
CA GLY A 97 34.44 -6.89 -15.13
C GLY A 97 34.21 -6.49 -13.66
N GLY A 98 33.09 -5.81 -13.36
CA GLY A 98 32.68 -5.50 -11.99
C GLY A 98 32.67 -6.76 -11.13
N GLY A 99 33.59 -6.81 -10.15
CA GLY A 99 33.87 -7.98 -9.36
C GLY A 99 32.62 -8.55 -8.67
N PHE A 100 32.61 -9.86 -8.48
CA PHE A 100 31.59 -10.56 -7.70
C PHE A 100 31.77 -10.28 -6.19
N ALA A 101 31.68 -9.01 -5.80
CA ALA A 101 31.83 -8.64 -4.40
C ALA A 101 30.68 -9.21 -3.57
N ALA A 102 31.01 -9.67 -2.38
CA ALA A 102 30.06 -10.21 -1.43
C ALA A 102 29.15 -9.09 -0.90
N GLY A 103 27.88 -9.40 -0.73
CA GLY A 103 26.87 -8.46 -0.25
C GLY A 103 25.47 -8.84 -0.69
N TYR A 104 24.53 -7.93 -0.44
CA TYR A 104 23.14 -8.11 -0.92
C TYR A 104 22.86 -7.23 -2.14
N SER A 105 21.97 -7.70 -2.98
CA SER A 105 21.28 -6.94 -4.03
C SER A 105 19.78 -7.20 -3.92
N PHE A 106 18.96 -6.32 -4.46
CA PHE A 106 17.50 -6.50 -4.41
C PHE A 106 16.83 -6.13 -5.72
N THR A 107 15.70 -6.74 -5.96
CA THR A 107 14.73 -6.40 -6.98
C THR A 107 13.49 -5.83 -6.29
N PRO A 108 12.47 -5.34 -7.02
CA PRO A 108 11.22 -4.88 -6.39
C PRO A 108 10.51 -5.90 -5.50
N THR A 109 10.83 -7.20 -5.62
CA THR A 109 10.16 -8.28 -4.88
C THR A 109 11.08 -9.18 -4.09
N GLU A 110 12.36 -9.22 -4.43
CA GLU A 110 13.30 -10.22 -3.93
C GLU A 110 14.60 -9.61 -3.43
N LEU A 111 15.16 -10.22 -2.41
CA LEU A 111 16.46 -9.95 -1.86
C LEU A 111 17.40 -11.09 -2.23
N ALA A 112 18.55 -10.79 -2.84
CA ALA A 112 19.55 -11.76 -3.28
C ALA A 112 20.88 -11.53 -2.56
N LEU A 113 21.54 -12.61 -2.14
CA LEU A 113 22.85 -12.61 -1.50
C LEU A 113 23.94 -13.10 -2.46
N ARG A 114 25.11 -12.49 -2.36
CA ARG A 114 26.35 -12.95 -3.00
C ARG A 114 27.40 -13.16 -1.94
N GLY A 115 28.04 -14.33 -1.95
CA GLY A 115 29.04 -14.68 -0.95
C GLY A 115 28.51 -14.97 0.45
N TYR A 116 27.18 -14.85 0.64
CA TYR A 116 26.45 -15.17 1.86
C TYR A 116 25.27 -16.07 1.55
N VAL A 117 24.68 -16.68 2.58
CA VAL A 117 23.46 -17.48 2.51
C VAL A 117 22.55 -17.12 3.67
N PHE A 118 21.24 -17.24 3.46
CA PHE A 118 20.26 -17.15 4.54
C PHE A 118 20.32 -18.44 5.37
N THR A 119 21.24 -18.52 6.30
CA THR A 119 21.50 -19.71 7.13
C THR A 119 20.18 -20.29 7.67
N ARG A 120 19.98 -21.60 7.52
CA ARG A 120 18.73 -22.25 7.94
C ARG A 120 18.58 -22.25 9.45
N ARG A 121 17.85 -21.28 9.99
CA ARG A 121 17.50 -21.13 11.40
C ARG A 121 16.18 -20.35 11.53
N PRO A 122 15.41 -20.56 12.63
CA PRO A 122 14.22 -19.77 12.89
C PRO A 122 14.62 -18.33 13.25
N GLN A 123 13.90 -17.34 12.69
CA GLN A 123 13.95 -15.90 13.03
C GLN A 123 15.37 -15.30 13.10
N ASN A 124 16.26 -15.76 12.25
CA ASN A 124 17.66 -15.32 12.23
C ASN A 124 17.95 -14.24 11.19
N VAL A 125 17.00 -13.93 10.33
CA VAL A 125 17.14 -12.87 9.31
C VAL A 125 16.28 -11.69 9.70
N VAL A 126 16.93 -10.53 9.88
CA VAL A 126 16.25 -9.26 10.17
C VAL A 126 16.52 -8.33 8.99
N VAL A 127 15.43 -7.89 8.34
CA VAL A 127 15.50 -6.97 7.20
C VAL A 127 14.69 -5.71 7.54
N THR A 128 15.35 -4.55 7.44
CA THR A 128 14.64 -3.26 7.47
C THR A 128 14.70 -2.67 6.07
N TYR A 129 13.56 -2.33 5.51
CA TYR A 129 13.48 -1.88 4.12
C TYR A 129 12.31 -0.94 3.91
N THR A 130 12.40 -0.11 2.87
CA THR A 130 11.31 0.74 2.41
C THR A 130 10.60 0.05 1.25
N ALA A 131 9.29 -0.08 1.32
CA ALA A 131 8.48 -0.64 0.24
C ALA A 131 7.15 0.10 0.09
N GLY A 132 6.62 0.08 -1.12
CA GLY A 132 5.41 0.77 -1.55
C GLY A 132 5.69 1.76 -2.66
N TYR A 133 4.63 2.44 -3.10
CA TYR A 133 4.75 3.46 -4.14
C TYR A 133 4.99 4.83 -3.52
N PRO A 134 5.95 5.62 -4.04
CA PRO A 134 6.21 6.99 -3.55
C PRO A 134 5.01 7.93 -3.82
N ALA A 135 4.26 7.66 -4.88
CA ALA A 135 2.98 8.31 -5.18
C ALA A 135 1.94 7.22 -5.52
N THR A 136 0.69 7.44 -5.11
CA THR A 136 -0.39 6.51 -5.45
C THR A 136 -0.52 6.36 -6.97
N PRO A 137 -0.51 5.13 -7.52
CA PRO A 137 -0.78 4.91 -8.94
C PRO A 137 -2.10 5.54 -9.38
N PRO A 138 -2.15 6.20 -10.55
CA PRO A 138 -3.34 6.95 -11.00
C PRO A 138 -4.61 6.10 -11.11
N ASP A 139 -4.50 4.85 -11.50
CA ASP A 139 -5.60 3.90 -11.60
C ASP A 139 -6.18 3.51 -10.24
N ILE A 140 -5.34 3.37 -9.21
CA ILE A 140 -5.80 3.17 -7.81
C ILE A 140 -6.46 4.45 -7.29
N ALA A 141 -5.87 5.61 -7.56
CA ALA A 141 -6.46 6.89 -7.18
C ALA A 141 -7.85 7.07 -7.81
N GLN A 142 -7.97 6.80 -9.11
CA GLN A 142 -9.24 6.88 -9.84
C GLN A 142 -10.28 5.88 -9.28
N ALA A 143 -9.89 4.63 -9.05
CA ALA A 143 -10.76 3.63 -8.44
C ALA A 143 -11.27 4.06 -7.04
N THR A 144 -10.42 4.73 -6.27
CA THR A 144 -10.79 5.28 -4.96
C THR A 144 -11.79 6.42 -5.12
N ILE A 145 -11.58 7.34 -6.07
CA ILE A 145 -12.50 8.46 -6.37
C ILE A 145 -13.89 7.91 -6.73
N GLU A 146 -13.95 6.93 -7.62
CA GLU A 146 -15.22 6.32 -8.05
C GLU A 146 -15.96 5.69 -6.88
N LEU A 147 -15.25 4.94 -6.04
CA LEU A 147 -15.84 4.32 -4.85
C LEU A 147 -16.36 5.36 -3.84
N VAL A 148 -15.62 6.43 -3.61
CA VAL A 148 -16.04 7.54 -2.73
C VAL A 148 -17.29 8.23 -3.31
N CYS A 149 -17.28 8.54 -4.60
CA CYS A 149 -18.39 9.20 -5.27
C CYS A 149 -19.65 8.33 -5.30
N GLN A 150 -19.49 7.02 -5.50
CA GLN A 150 -20.59 6.07 -5.39
C GLN A 150 -21.22 6.11 -4.00
N ARG A 151 -20.41 5.93 -2.94
CA ARG A 151 -20.88 5.96 -1.55
C ARG A 151 -21.51 7.30 -1.15
N TYR A 152 -20.94 8.40 -1.63
CA TYR A 152 -21.50 9.72 -1.40
C TYR A 152 -22.89 9.88 -2.04
N ARG A 153 -23.08 9.44 -3.29
CA ARG A 153 -24.37 9.50 -3.99
C ARG A 153 -25.42 8.55 -3.38
N GLU A 154 -24.97 7.40 -2.89
CA GLU A 154 -25.85 6.37 -2.32
C GLU A 154 -26.20 6.61 -0.85
N ARG A 155 -25.60 7.60 -0.17
CA ARG A 155 -25.79 7.86 1.27
C ARG A 155 -27.25 8.06 1.69
N SER A 156 -28.10 8.57 0.81
CA SER A 156 -29.52 8.79 1.07
C SER A 156 -30.39 7.56 0.80
N ARG A 157 -29.79 6.48 0.25
CA ARG A 157 -30.49 5.26 -0.17
C ARG A 157 -29.96 4.00 0.53
N ILE A 158 -29.31 4.17 1.66
CA ILE A 158 -28.75 3.05 2.42
C ILE A 158 -29.88 2.10 2.85
N GLY A 159 -29.80 0.83 2.40
CA GLY A 159 -30.79 -0.20 2.67
C GLY A 159 -31.91 -0.32 1.62
N GLU A 160 -32.00 0.58 0.65
CA GLU A 160 -32.94 0.45 -0.46
C GLU A 160 -32.41 -0.52 -1.53
N VAL A 161 -33.16 -1.58 -1.81
CA VAL A 161 -32.83 -2.57 -2.86
C VAL A 161 -33.47 -2.19 -4.18
N SER A 162 -34.71 -1.65 -4.13
CA SER A 162 -35.47 -1.25 -5.29
C SER A 162 -36.43 -0.10 -4.95
N LYS A 163 -36.73 0.73 -5.94
CA LYS A 163 -37.72 1.80 -5.82
C LYS A 163 -38.67 1.73 -7.01
N ALA A 164 -39.94 1.65 -6.72
CA ALA A 164 -40.97 1.76 -7.74
C ALA A 164 -41.14 3.25 -8.14
N LEU A 165 -40.99 3.51 -9.43
CA LEU A 165 -41.34 4.79 -10.03
C LEU A 165 -42.81 4.74 -10.49
N GLY A 166 -43.56 5.84 -10.30
CA GLY A 166 -44.92 5.91 -10.76
C GLY A 166 -45.02 5.62 -12.26
N GLY A 167 -45.80 4.58 -12.64
CA GLY A 167 -45.91 4.12 -14.03
C GLY A 167 -45.54 2.65 -14.25
N GLY A 168 -45.23 1.89 -13.19
CA GLY A 168 -44.92 0.45 -13.30
C GLY A 168 -43.46 0.12 -13.51
N GLU A 169 -42.59 1.12 -13.59
CA GLU A 169 -41.15 0.92 -13.66
C GLU A 169 -40.54 0.71 -12.27
N THR A 170 -39.67 -0.28 -12.15
CA THR A 170 -38.90 -0.57 -10.93
C THR A 170 -37.41 -0.40 -11.20
N VAL A 171 -36.74 0.47 -10.46
CA VAL A 171 -35.31 0.64 -10.50
C VAL A 171 -34.68 -0.22 -9.40
N THR A 172 -33.78 -1.13 -9.79
CA THR A 172 -33.04 -1.98 -8.85
C THR A 172 -31.65 -1.41 -8.63
N PHE A 173 -31.22 -1.29 -7.38
CA PHE A 173 -29.91 -0.77 -7.00
C PHE A 173 -28.93 -1.89 -6.71
N SER A 174 -27.65 -1.70 -7.13
CA SER A 174 -26.59 -2.65 -6.80
C SER A 174 -26.18 -2.48 -5.33
N GLN A 175 -26.20 -3.58 -4.57
CA GLN A 175 -25.73 -3.61 -3.18
C GLN A 175 -24.26 -4.04 -3.05
N LYS A 176 -23.48 -4.01 -4.13
CA LYS A 176 -22.08 -4.42 -4.10
C LYS A 176 -21.21 -3.32 -3.49
N ASP A 177 -20.31 -3.70 -2.59
CA ASP A 177 -19.36 -2.78 -1.93
C ASP A 177 -18.43 -2.07 -2.92
N MET A 178 -18.07 -2.73 -4.03
CA MET A 178 -17.28 -2.18 -5.13
C MET A 178 -17.83 -2.64 -6.47
N SER A 179 -17.81 -1.76 -7.47
CA SER A 179 -18.18 -2.11 -8.85
C SER A 179 -17.22 -3.18 -9.42
N GLN A 180 -17.67 -3.91 -10.44
CA GLN A 180 -16.82 -4.93 -11.08
C GLN A 180 -15.62 -4.31 -11.78
N ASP A 181 -15.77 -3.12 -12.36
CA ASP A 181 -14.70 -2.40 -13.06
C ASP A 181 -13.60 -1.99 -12.10
N VAL A 182 -13.96 -1.42 -10.93
CA VAL A 182 -13.01 -1.11 -9.84
C VAL A 182 -12.27 -2.36 -9.38
N LYS A 183 -12.98 -3.49 -9.19
CA LYS A 183 -12.33 -4.75 -8.80
C LYS A 183 -11.35 -5.25 -9.86
N THR A 184 -11.69 -5.17 -11.14
CA THR A 184 -10.84 -5.62 -12.24
C THR A 184 -9.57 -4.77 -12.32
N THR A 185 -9.68 -3.44 -12.19
CA THR A 185 -8.54 -2.53 -12.15
C THR A 185 -7.62 -2.83 -10.97
N LEU A 186 -8.18 -3.08 -9.79
CA LEU A 186 -7.40 -3.33 -8.59
C LEU A 186 -6.76 -4.72 -8.55
N LEU A 187 -7.29 -5.72 -9.28
CA LEU A 187 -6.78 -7.11 -9.24
C LEU A 187 -5.29 -7.22 -9.57
N GLN A 188 -4.78 -6.38 -10.49
CA GLN A 188 -3.36 -6.36 -10.88
C GLN A 188 -2.41 -5.97 -9.73
N TYR A 189 -2.91 -5.31 -8.70
CA TYR A 189 -2.15 -4.88 -7.51
C TYR A 189 -2.31 -5.82 -6.33
N ARG A 190 -3.18 -6.81 -6.42
CA ARG A 190 -3.47 -7.72 -5.32
C ARG A 190 -2.31 -8.67 -5.08
N VAL A 191 -1.86 -8.73 -3.83
CA VAL A 191 -0.83 -9.66 -3.38
C VAL A 191 -1.51 -10.86 -2.71
N ALA A 192 -1.10 -12.07 -3.05
CA ALA A 192 -1.44 -13.25 -2.26
C ALA A 192 -0.92 -13.04 -0.84
N ALA A 193 -1.68 -13.49 0.18
CA ALA A 193 -1.26 -13.33 1.57
C ALA A 193 0.17 -13.85 1.74
N PRO A 194 1.10 -13.04 2.28
CA PRO A 194 2.47 -13.49 2.48
C PRO A 194 2.48 -14.64 3.46
N VAL A 195 3.15 -15.73 3.10
CA VAL A 195 3.41 -16.83 4.01
C VAL A 195 4.55 -16.39 4.93
N GLY A 196 4.23 -15.78 6.06
CA GLY A 196 5.19 -15.33 7.06
C GLY A 196 4.72 -14.11 7.84
N LEU A 197 5.16 -13.99 9.08
CA LEU A 197 4.86 -12.88 9.97
C LEU A 197 5.67 -11.63 9.58
N ALA A 198 5.14 -10.78 8.73
CA ALA A 198 5.64 -9.41 8.60
C ALA A 198 5.01 -8.57 9.71
N ARG A 199 5.80 -8.13 10.68
CA ARG A 199 5.38 -7.12 11.66
C ARG A 199 5.60 -5.74 11.06
N ARG A 200 4.49 -5.00 10.91
CA ARG A 200 4.56 -3.55 10.65
C ARG A 200 5.22 -2.88 11.85
N LEU A 201 6.31 -2.17 11.64
CA LEU A 201 6.73 -1.13 12.57
C LEU A 201 5.75 0.03 12.44
N ALA A 202 5.31 0.55 13.59
CA ALA A 202 4.72 1.88 13.60
C ALA A 202 5.73 2.84 12.96
N PRO A 203 5.28 3.85 12.17
CA PRO A 203 6.18 4.85 11.65
C PRO A 203 6.92 5.44 12.86
N THR A 204 8.23 5.21 12.94
CA THR A 204 9.08 5.97 13.84
C THR A 204 8.96 7.41 13.36
N MET A 205 8.27 8.24 14.15
CA MET A 205 8.33 9.68 13.98
C MET A 205 9.79 10.06 14.13
N THR A 206 10.48 10.17 13.02
CA THR A 206 11.78 10.82 12.93
C THR A 206 11.52 12.32 12.92
N ASP A 207 10.97 12.84 14.03
CA ASP A 207 10.95 14.27 14.28
C ASP A 207 12.22 14.59 15.09
N PRO A 208 13.21 15.24 14.48
CA PRO A 208 14.44 15.61 15.17
C PRO A 208 14.20 16.57 16.35
N ALA A 209 13.02 17.17 16.48
CA ALA A 209 12.66 18.08 17.55
C ALA A 209 12.36 17.38 18.90
N LEU A 210 12.08 16.07 18.90
CA LEU A 210 11.77 15.34 20.14
C LEU A 210 12.99 14.70 20.82
N LEU A 211 14.17 14.71 20.19
CA LEU A 211 15.41 14.20 20.78
C LEU A 211 16.06 15.19 21.77
N THR A 212 15.61 16.44 21.82
CA THR A 212 16.19 17.50 22.69
C THR A 212 15.49 17.64 24.03
N ALA A 213 14.40 16.91 24.30
CA ALA A 213 13.62 17.01 25.53
C ALA A 213 13.88 15.89 26.56
N ALA A 214 14.84 15.00 26.29
CA ALA A 214 15.17 13.86 27.17
C ALA A 214 16.67 13.82 27.59
N LEU A 215 17.30 14.99 27.70
CA LEU A 215 18.60 15.17 28.41
C LEU A 215 18.46 16.09 29.59
#